data_ac718f8250d21e32e4dd555babab84da
#
_entry.id   ac718f8250d21e32e4dd555babab84da
#
_cell.length_a   1.000
_cell.length_b   1.000
_cell.length_c   1.000
_cell.angle_alpha   90.00
_cell.angle_beta   90.00
_cell.angle_gamma   90.00
#
_symmetry.space_group_name_H-M   'P 1'
#
loop_
_entity.id
_entity.type
_entity.pdbx_description
1 polymer ?
#
loop_
_entity_poly.entity_id
_entity_poly.type
_entity_poly.pdbx_seq_one_letter_code
_entity_poly.pdbx_strand_id
1 'polypeptide(L)'
;MSTKSIKAGYLTTSWDEKPVTAEGAAIKITRVRTERKFTGAMEGTAVAEYIITYHPDSKSPSGPHAGKPTSSYVGTCHFKGSIDGSPEGEVVFLATNGIFVITAKADWTVDEKTAIGGLKGLKGKGGYEHPAEGSFSDPTPLWLEYTL
;
A
#
# COMPACT_ATOMS: atom_id res chain seq x y z
N MET A 1 24.72 -11.57 3.80
CA MET A 1 23.88 -11.59 2.60
C MET A 1 23.73 -10.19 2.03
N SER A 2 23.80 -10.08 0.74
CA SER A 2 23.63 -8.78 0.09
C SER A 2 22.14 -8.42 -0.03
N THR A 3 21.85 -7.15 0.16
CA THR A 3 20.53 -6.60 -0.05
C THR A 3 20.26 -6.48 -1.55
N LYS A 4 19.09 -6.89 -1.97
CA LYS A 4 18.61 -6.74 -3.35
C LYS A 4 17.61 -5.60 -3.40
N SER A 5 17.52 -4.95 -4.56
CA SER A 5 16.54 -3.89 -4.81
C SER A 5 15.75 -4.23 -6.07
N ILE A 6 14.43 -4.15 -5.97
CA ILE A 6 13.55 -4.35 -7.11
C ILE A 6 12.54 -3.22 -7.23
N LYS A 7 12.02 -3.08 -8.44
CA LYS A 7 10.87 -2.23 -8.75
C LYS A 7 9.79 -3.10 -9.36
N ALA A 8 8.56 -2.82 -9.00
CA ALA A 8 7.39 -3.52 -9.52
C ALA A 8 6.22 -2.55 -9.57
N GLY A 9 5.04 -3.06 -9.84
CA GLY A 9 3.82 -2.27 -9.85
C GLY A 9 2.64 -3.11 -9.46
N TYR A 10 1.56 -2.45 -9.07
CA TYR A 10 0.29 -3.13 -8.81
C TYR A 10 -0.88 -2.33 -9.34
N LEU A 11 -1.93 -3.06 -9.69
CA LEU A 11 -3.23 -2.50 -10.03
C LEU A 11 -4.18 -2.71 -8.87
N THR A 12 -4.95 -1.69 -8.54
CA THR A 12 -6.04 -1.81 -7.58
C THR A 12 -7.25 -2.41 -8.28
N THR A 13 -7.71 -3.55 -7.80
CA THR A 13 -8.83 -4.28 -8.41
C THR A 13 -10.13 -4.13 -7.64
N SER A 14 -10.09 -3.69 -6.39
CA SER A 14 -11.27 -3.37 -5.60
C SER A 14 -10.95 -2.35 -4.53
N TRP A 15 -11.97 -1.65 -4.08
CA TRP A 15 -11.87 -0.66 -3.01
C TRP A 15 -13.19 -0.63 -2.25
N ASP A 16 -13.15 -1.00 -0.98
CA ASP A 16 -14.32 -0.99 -0.09
C ASP A 16 -13.98 -0.16 1.14
N GLU A 17 -14.56 1.02 1.22
CA GLU A 17 -14.32 1.98 2.31
C GLU A 17 -15.58 2.15 3.14
N LYS A 18 -15.44 1.98 4.46
CA LYS A 18 -16.55 2.09 5.40
C LYS A 18 -16.20 3.05 6.53
N PRO A 19 -17.16 3.86 6.99
CA PRO A 19 -16.91 4.77 8.10
C PRO A 19 -16.72 4.00 9.41
N VAL A 20 -15.76 4.47 10.22
CA VAL A 20 -15.53 4.02 11.59
C VAL A 20 -16.17 5.01 12.56
N THR A 21 -16.01 6.32 12.27
CA THR A 21 -16.61 7.39 13.05
C THR A 21 -18.08 7.61 12.69
N ALA A 22 -18.85 8.16 13.63
CA ALA A 22 -20.24 8.50 13.41
C ALA A 22 -20.37 9.59 12.34
N GLU A 23 -21.51 9.59 11.65
CA GLU A 23 -21.84 10.65 10.69
C GLU A 23 -21.87 12.02 11.42
N GLY A 24 -21.25 13.02 10.80
CA GLY A 24 -21.16 14.36 11.39
C GLY A 24 -20.04 14.54 12.40
N ALA A 25 -19.22 13.51 12.67
CA ALA A 25 -18.06 13.64 13.53
C ALA A 25 -17.07 14.68 12.96
N ALA A 26 -16.42 15.43 13.86
CA ALA A 26 -15.46 16.46 13.46
C ALA A 26 -14.26 15.88 12.72
N ILE A 27 -13.84 14.68 13.08
CA ILE A 27 -12.78 13.95 12.41
C ILE A 27 -13.38 12.68 11.80
N LYS A 28 -13.21 12.50 10.50
CA LYS A 28 -13.68 11.30 9.81
C LYS A 28 -12.58 10.27 9.76
N ILE A 29 -12.88 9.07 10.23
CA ILE A 29 -12.00 7.91 10.13
C ILE A 29 -12.73 6.80 9.40
N THR A 30 -12.06 6.17 8.44
CA THR A 30 -12.62 5.06 7.68
C THR A 30 -11.72 3.83 7.75
N ARG A 31 -12.31 2.68 7.47
CA ARG A 31 -11.61 1.42 7.26
C ARG A 31 -11.76 1.03 5.80
N VAL A 32 -10.64 0.69 5.16
CA VAL A 32 -10.62 0.30 3.76
C VAL A 32 -10.10 -1.12 3.61
N ARG A 33 -10.78 -1.92 2.79
CA ARG A 33 -10.26 -3.16 2.26
C ARG A 33 -10.07 -2.96 0.75
N THR A 34 -8.86 -3.18 0.26
CA THR A 34 -8.52 -3.03 -1.16
C THR A 34 -7.76 -4.25 -1.64
N GLU A 35 -8.07 -4.69 -2.86
CA GLU A 35 -7.39 -5.81 -3.48
C GLU A 35 -6.48 -5.31 -4.58
N ARG A 36 -5.34 -5.98 -4.76
CA ARG A 36 -4.30 -5.57 -5.69
C ARG A 36 -3.76 -6.74 -6.47
N LYS A 37 -3.42 -6.50 -7.73
CA LYS A 37 -2.70 -7.45 -8.58
C LYS A 37 -1.32 -6.90 -8.89
N PHE A 38 -0.29 -7.67 -8.57
CA PHE A 38 1.10 -7.28 -8.75
C PHE A 38 1.68 -7.86 -10.02
N THR A 39 2.49 -7.07 -10.70
CA THR A 39 3.20 -7.46 -11.92
C THR A 39 4.64 -6.98 -11.88
N GLY A 40 5.49 -7.58 -12.70
CA GLY A 40 6.91 -7.29 -12.74
C GLY A 40 7.70 -8.18 -11.79
N ALA A 41 8.64 -7.61 -11.05
CA ALA A 41 9.48 -8.37 -10.13
C ALA A 41 8.72 -8.94 -8.93
N MET A 42 7.52 -8.44 -8.66
CA MET A 42 6.57 -9.06 -7.73
C MET A 42 5.37 -9.52 -8.54
N GLU A 43 5.06 -10.81 -8.48
CA GLU A 43 3.92 -11.39 -9.17
C GLU A 43 2.99 -12.06 -8.17
N GLY A 44 1.71 -11.67 -8.18
CA GLY A 44 0.73 -12.25 -7.30
C GLY A 44 -0.38 -11.26 -6.97
N THR A 45 -1.01 -11.49 -5.83
CA THR A 45 -2.15 -10.71 -5.37
C THR A 45 -1.93 -10.28 -3.93
N ALA A 46 -2.64 -9.23 -3.53
CA ALA A 46 -2.63 -8.80 -2.15
C ALA A 46 -4.00 -8.29 -1.72
N VAL A 47 -4.25 -8.39 -0.43
CA VAL A 47 -5.35 -7.71 0.23
C VAL A 47 -4.73 -6.74 1.22
N ALA A 48 -5.02 -5.46 1.04
CA ALA A 48 -4.57 -4.43 1.97
C ALA A 48 -5.76 -3.93 2.79
N GLU A 49 -5.51 -3.65 4.06
CA GLU A 49 -6.49 -3.02 4.93
C GLU A 49 -5.85 -1.82 5.60
N TYR A 50 -6.56 -0.70 5.56
CA TYR A 50 -6.08 0.58 6.09
C TYR A 50 -7.10 1.20 7.03
N ILE A 51 -6.60 1.93 8.00
CA ILE A 51 -7.37 2.90 8.77
C ILE A 51 -6.94 4.28 8.29
N ILE A 52 -7.89 5.02 7.73
CA ILE A 52 -7.64 6.34 7.13
C ILE A 52 -8.24 7.41 8.02
N THR A 53 -7.43 8.42 8.36
CA THR A 53 -7.88 9.60 9.09
C THR A 53 -7.89 10.78 8.13
N TYR A 54 -9.06 11.38 7.91
CA TYR A 54 -9.21 12.57 7.07
C TYR A 54 -8.98 13.82 7.90
N HIS A 55 -8.21 14.76 7.35
CA HIS A 55 -7.83 15.99 8.06
C HIS A 55 -8.89 17.07 7.85
N PRO A 56 -9.53 17.57 8.93
CA PRO A 56 -10.65 18.52 8.78
C PRO A 56 -10.24 19.87 8.19
N ASP A 57 -9.02 20.34 8.45
CA ASP A 57 -8.57 21.67 8.06
C ASP A 57 -7.47 21.67 7.01
N SER A 58 -7.19 20.54 6.38
CA SER A 58 -6.17 20.42 5.36
C SER A 58 -6.77 19.92 4.05
N LYS A 59 -6.54 20.66 2.97
CA LYS A 59 -7.08 20.34 1.65
C LYS A 59 -5.93 20.09 0.67
N SER A 60 -6.17 19.16 -0.27
CA SER A 60 -5.22 18.92 -1.34
C SER A 60 -5.07 20.19 -2.20
N PRO A 61 -3.83 20.66 -2.43
CA PRO A 61 -3.62 21.91 -3.17
C PRO A 61 -3.75 21.78 -4.67
N SER A 62 -3.65 20.55 -5.20
CA SER A 62 -3.67 20.33 -6.65
C SER A 62 -3.96 18.87 -6.96
N GLY A 63 -4.04 18.54 -8.27
CA GLY A 63 -4.27 17.20 -8.74
C GLY A 63 -5.73 16.81 -8.79
N PRO A 64 -6.04 15.51 -9.01
CA PRO A 64 -7.42 15.03 -9.18
C PRO A 64 -8.33 15.25 -7.98
N HIS A 65 -7.74 15.41 -6.78
CA HIS A 65 -8.48 15.57 -5.54
C HIS A 65 -8.35 16.98 -4.95
N ALA A 66 -7.95 17.96 -5.76
CA ALA A 66 -7.82 19.36 -5.31
C ALA A 66 -9.08 19.84 -4.59
N GLY A 67 -8.90 20.48 -3.44
CA GLY A 67 -9.99 20.97 -2.60
C GLY A 67 -10.63 19.94 -1.69
N LYS A 68 -10.29 18.64 -1.83
CA LYS A 68 -10.75 17.58 -0.92
C LYS A 68 -9.83 17.45 0.28
N PRO A 69 -10.32 16.93 1.42
CA PRO A 69 -9.47 16.75 2.59
C PRO A 69 -8.28 15.85 2.29
N THR A 70 -7.12 16.23 2.82
CA THR A 70 -5.96 15.33 2.87
C THR A 70 -6.21 14.25 3.91
N SER A 71 -5.45 13.18 3.87
CA SER A 71 -5.58 12.09 4.83
C SER A 71 -4.23 11.45 5.15
N SER A 72 -4.20 10.74 6.26
CA SER A 72 -3.10 9.87 6.65
C SER A 72 -3.68 8.49 6.95
N TYR A 73 -2.87 7.46 6.78
CA TYR A 73 -3.34 6.10 7.01
C TYR A 73 -2.22 5.16 7.43
N VAL A 74 -2.63 4.08 8.06
CA VAL A 74 -1.78 2.95 8.46
C VAL A 74 -2.50 1.66 8.18
N GLY A 75 -1.78 0.57 8.02
CA GLY A 75 -2.41 -0.72 7.83
C GLY A 75 -1.45 -1.81 7.41
N THR A 76 -2.01 -2.81 6.75
CA THR A 76 -1.31 -4.02 6.34
C THR A 76 -1.56 -4.30 4.87
N CYS A 77 -0.61 -4.95 4.21
CA CYS A 77 -0.76 -5.46 2.87
C CYS A 77 -0.34 -6.93 2.87
N HIS A 78 -1.30 -7.84 2.79
CA HIS A 78 -1.07 -9.27 2.80
C HIS A 78 -0.85 -9.77 1.38
N PHE A 79 0.39 -10.01 1.03
CA PHE A 79 0.81 -10.43 -0.30
C PHE A 79 0.92 -11.95 -0.41
N LYS A 80 0.44 -12.48 -1.53
CA LYS A 80 0.61 -13.88 -1.94
C LYS A 80 1.20 -13.92 -3.33
N GLY A 81 2.35 -14.52 -3.48
CA GLY A 81 3.00 -14.64 -4.78
C GLY A 81 4.49 -14.84 -4.68
N SER A 82 5.18 -14.37 -5.72
CA SER A 82 6.63 -14.53 -5.87
C SER A 82 7.31 -13.17 -5.91
N ILE A 83 8.55 -13.13 -5.42
CA ILE A 83 9.41 -11.94 -5.50
C ILE A 83 10.66 -12.35 -6.24
N ASP A 84 10.93 -11.68 -7.37
CA ASP A 84 12.12 -11.86 -8.19
C ASP A 84 12.39 -13.36 -8.52
N GLY A 85 11.34 -14.05 -8.97
CA GLY A 85 11.42 -15.44 -9.37
C GLY A 85 11.48 -16.45 -8.23
N SER A 86 11.24 -16.03 -7.00
CA SER A 86 11.19 -16.95 -5.85
C SER A 86 10.03 -17.95 -6.01
N PRO A 87 10.06 -19.08 -5.28
CA PRO A 87 8.86 -19.88 -5.14
C PRO A 87 7.73 -19.06 -4.49
N GLU A 88 6.49 -19.47 -4.73
CA GLU A 88 5.33 -18.77 -4.20
C GLU A 88 5.29 -18.87 -2.67
N GLY A 89 4.93 -17.74 -2.03
CA GLY A 89 4.78 -17.66 -0.58
C GLY A 89 3.83 -16.54 -0.20
N GLU A 90 3.80 -16.26 1.08
CA GLU A 90 2.98 -15.19 1.64
C GLU A 90 3.80 -14.35 2.61
N VAL A 91 3.44 -13.09 2.71
CA VAL A 91 4.06 -12.16 3.66
C VAL A 91 3.13 -10.98 3.89
N VAL A 92 3.21 -10.37 5.06
CA VAL A 92 2.52 -9.12 5.35
C VAL A 92 3.53 -7.97 5.34
N PHE A 93 3.24 -6.95 4.56
CA PHE A 93 3.93 -5.66 4.63
C PHE A 93 3.15 -4.75 5.56
N LEU A 94 3.84 -4.12 6.51
CA LEU A 94 3.26 -3.09 7.37
C LEU A 94 3.36 -1.76 6.65
N ALA A 95 2.23 -1.11 6.42
CA ALA A 95 2.16 0.21 5.79
C ALA A 95 2.15 1.28 6.87
N THR A 96 3.15 2.16 6.84
CA THR A 96 3.32 3.26 7.78
C THR A 96 3.56 4.56 7.02
N ASN A 97 3.42 5.69 7.70
CA ASN A 97 3.59 7.01 7.09
C ASN A 97 2.75 7.21 5.82
N GLY A 98 1.62 6.53 5.76
CA GLY A 98 0.70 6.68 4.64
C GLY A 98 0.10 8.06 4.63
N ILE A 99 0.16 8.72 3.49
CA ILE A 99 -0.45 10.03 3.31
C ILE A 99 -1.13 10.11 1.95
N PHE A 100 -2.16 10.91 1.89
CA PHE A 100 -2.80 11.32 0.66
C PHE A 100 -2.96 12.85 0.68
N VAL A 101 -2.07 13.53 -0.02
CA VAL A 101 -2.13 14.97 -0.20
C VAL A 101 -2.44 15.27 -1.67
N ILE A 102 -1.54 14.90 -2.57
CA ILE A 102 -1.75 14.93 -4.01
C ILE A 102 -1.84 13.50 -4.53
N THR A 103 -0.98 12.63 -4.01
CA THR A 103 -0.89 11.21 -4.35
C THR A 103 -0.97 10.35 -3.10
N ALA A 104 -1.41 9.11 -3.27
CA ALA A 104 -1.34 8.11 -2.21
C ALA A 104 0.06 7.52 -2.17
N LYS A 105 0.71 7.56 -1.00
CA LYS A 105 2.02 6.95 -0.80
C LYS A 105 2.15 6.43 0.63
N ALA A 106 2.96 5.43 0.81
CA ALA A 106 3.27 4.87 2.12
C ALA A 106 4.64 4.19 2.11
N ASP A 107 5.18 4.02 3.30
CA ASP A 107 6.36 3.18 3.51
C ASP A 107 5.91 1.77 3.86
N TRP A 108 6.69 0.77 3.41
CA TRP A 108 6.49 -0.62 3.76
C TRP A 108 7.64 -1.15 4.59
N THR A 109 7.31 -1.94 5.60
CA THR A 109 8.26 -2.74 6.35
C THR A 109 7.78 -4.18 6.31
N VAL A 110 8.65 -5.12 5.99
CA VAL A 110 8.32 -6.54 6.03
C VAL A 110 8.08 -6.97 7.47
N ASP A 111 6.91 -7.54 7.74
CA ASP A 111 6.68 -8.24 9.01
C ASP A 111 7.30 -9.64 8.88
N GLU A 112 8.53 -9.78 9.31
CA GLU A 112 9.36 -10.97 9.08
C GLU A 112 8.74 -12.25 9.63
N LYS A 113 7.92 -12.13 10.66
CA LYS A 113 7.25 -13.27 11.30
C LYS A 113 6.11 -13.84 10.48
N THR A 114 5.64 -13.09 9.48
CA THR A 114 4.54 -13.53 8.61
C THR A 114 5.04 -14.23 7.34
N ALA A 115 6.31 -14.12 7.02
CA ALA A 115 6.88 -14.65 5.78
C ALA A 115 6.90 -16.19 5.81
N ILE A 116 6.17 -16.80 4.88
CA ILE A 116 6.02 -18.26 4.80
C ILE A 116 6.14 -18.74 3.36
N GLY A 117 6.28 -20.05 3.20
CA GLY A 117 6.43 -20.66 1.88
C GLY A 117 7.70 -20.21 1.20
N GLY A 118 7.65 -19.90 -0.08
CA GLY A 118 8.79 -19.43 -0.87
C GLY A 118 9.35 -18.09 -0.43
N LEU A 119 8.67 -17.38 0.46
CA LEU A 119 9.11 -16.08 1.00
C LEU A 119 9.63 -16.18 2.44
N LYS A 120 9.71 -17.37 2.98
CA LYS A 120 10.24 -17.57 4.34
C LYS A 120 11.65 -16.97 4.45
N GLY A 121 11.85 -16.17 5.48
CA GLY A 121 13.11 -15.48 5.72
C GLY A 121 13.21 -14.10 5.08
N LEU A 122 12.17 -13.67 4.36
CA LEU A 122 12.16 -12.33 3.75
C LEU A 122 12.32 -11.26 4.82
N LYS A 123 13.21 -10.33 4.58
CA LYS A 123 13.45 -9.14 5.40
C LYS A 123 13.60 -7.95 4.49
N GLY A 124 13.13 -6.80 4.90
CA GLY A 124 13.34 -5.61 4.12
C GLY A 124 12.33 -4.51 4.35
N LYS A 125 12.43 -3.51 3.50
CA LYS A 125 11.58 -2.33 3.51
C LYS A 125 11.37 -1.85 2.09
N GLY A 126 10.33 -1.08 1.90
CA GLY A 126 10.01 -0.50 0.60
C GLY A 126 8.95 0.56 0.72
N GLY A 127 8.14 0.65 -0.29
CA GLY A 127 7.05 1.60 -0.32
C GLY A 127 6.45 1.71 -1.71
N TYR A 128 5.47 2.59 -1.82
CA TYR A 128 4.82 2.88 -3.10
C TYR A 128 4.37 4.32 -3.15
N GLU A 129 4.20 4.82 -4.38
CA GLU A 129 3.61 6.12 -4.63
C GLU A 129 2.83 6.09 -5.94
N HIS A 130 1.54 6.36 -5.89
CA HIS A 130 0.71 6.43 -7.09
C HIS A 130 1.00 7.75 -7.83
N PRO A 131 1.18 7.72 -9.18
CA PRO A 131 1.46 8.95 -9.94
C PRO A 131 0.32 9.97 -9.82
N ALA A 132 0.68 11.26 -9.64
CA ALA A 132 -0.30 12.35 -9.50
C ALA A 132 -1.21 12.50 -10.72
N GLU A 133 -0.71 12.20 -11.91
CA GLU A 133 -1.43 12.31 -13.17
C GLU A 133 -2.07 11.00 -13.60
N GLY A 134 -1.92 9.94 -12.78
CA GLY A 134 -2.47 8.63 -13.09
C GLY A 134 -3.92 8.48 -12.64
N SER A 135 -4.61 7.53 -13.24
CA SER A 135 -5.94 7.08 -12.81
C SER A 135 -5.81 5.80 -11.98
N PHE A 136 -6.91 5.34 -11.37
CA PHE A 136 -6.95 4.06 -10.68
C PHE A 136 -6.64 2.86 -11.57
N SER A 137 -6.83 3.00 -12.88
CA SER A 137 -6.52 1.95 -13.85
C SER A 137 -5.02 1.88 -14.19
N ASP A 138 -4.23 2.87 -13.78
CA ASP A 138 -2.79 2.87 -14.01
C ASP A 138 -2.06 2.13 -12.88
N PRO A 139 -0.97 1.41 -13.20
CA PRO A 139 -0.18 0.75 -12.16
C PRO A 139 0.41 1.73 -11.17
N THR A 140 0.40 1.35 -9.89
CA THR A 140 1.11 2.08 -8.85
C THR A 140 2.52 1.53 -8.75
N PRO A 141 3.57 2.34 -8.98
CA PRO A 141 4.94 1.91 -8.82
C PRO A 141 5.25 1.62 -7.35
N LEU A 142 6.03 0.58 -7.13
CA LEU A 142 6.55 0.23 -5.82
C LEU A 142 8.03 -0.11 -5.91
N TRP A 143 8.70 -0.06 -4.77
CA TRP A 143 10.09 -0.48 -4.65
C TRP A 143 10.26 -1.32 -3.38
N LEU A 144 11.21 -2.22 -3.42
CA LEU A 144 11.52 -3.08 -2.27
C LEU A 144 13.03 -3.30 -2.21
N GLU A 145 13.61 -3.04 -1.04
CA GLU A 145 14.97 -3.41 -0.70
C GLU A 145 14.88 -4.57 0.29
N TYR A 146 15.45 -5.73 -0.06
CA TYR A 146 15.20 -6.94 0.71
C TYR A 146 16.37 -7.91 0.68
N THR A 147 16.35 -8.83 1.62
CA THR A 147 17.15 -10.06 1.61
C THR A 147 16.21 -11.25 1.68
N LEU A 148 16.58 -12.29 0.94
CA LEU A 148 15.78 -13.52 0.88
C LEU A 148 16.69 -14.71 0.57
#